data_0230f20569820abca1654eb055461fc9
#
_entry.id   0230f20569820abca1654eb055461fc9
#
_cell.length_a   1.000
_cell.length_b   1.000
_cell.length_c   1.000
_cell.angle_alpha   90.00
_cell.angle_beta   90.00
_cell.angle_gamma   90.00
#
_symmetry.space_group_name_H-M   'P 1'
#
loop_
_entity.id
_entity.type
_entity.pdbx_description
1 polymer ?
#
loop_
_entity_poly.entity_id
_entity_poly.type
_entity_poly.pdbx_seq_one_letter_code
_entity_poly.pdbx_strand_id
1 'polypeptide(L)'
;EYFRQIPEVSKVLDIGCGPGFFSLLLASLGLKVTAADYSEGMLEKAKDLLNRNGYHNVEFCRADAQHLPFADASFDAVVSRNLVWNLEDPGAAYKEWLRVLKPGGKLFVFDGNHYCYLFNEDYASIQPKVNESSNHVLLGVKTNVIDDIARELPLSRQVRPQWDEDILSRLKAAEVKAEVLLWEGEENRLPVRFAVIAVK
;
A
#
# COMPACT_ATOMS: atom_id res chain seq x y z
N GLU A 1 7.91 -7.86 12.05
CA GLU A 1 7.06 -8.11 13.24
C GLU A 1 5.59 -8.31 12.83
N TYR A 2 4.98 -7.43 12.04
CA TYR A 2 3.57 -7.51 11.63
C TYR A 2 3.20 -8.85 10.99
N PHE A 3 3.98 -9.35 10.05
CA PHE A 3 3.66 -10.58 9.30
C PHE A 3 3.83 -11.87 10.10
N ARG A 4 4.49 -11.84 11.26
CA ARG A 4 4.54 -12.98 12.18
C ARG A 4 3.19 -13.34 12.79
N GLN A 5 2.21 -12.45 12.65
CA GLN A 5 0.82 -12.69 13.06
C GLN A 5 0.01 -13.48 12.03
N ILE A 6 0.57 -13.69 10.83
CA ILE A 6 -0.05 -14.48 9.78
C ILE A 6 0.36 -15.94 10.02
N PRO A 7 -0.60 -16.88 10.17
CA PRO A 7 -0.27 -18.29 10.34
C PRO A 7 0.57 -18.83 9.18
N GLU A 8 1.45 -19.79 9.45
CA GLU A 8 2.24 -20.46 8.42
C GLU A 8 1.34 -21.07 7.34
N VAL A 9 1.85 -21.16 6.11
CA VAL A 9 1.17 -21.67 4.90
C VAL A 9 -0.11 -20.95 4.51
N SER A 10 -0.41 -19.78 5.11
CA SER A 10 -1.55 -18.95 4.73
C SER A 10 -1.45 -18.44 3.30
N LYS A 11 -2.60 -18.28 2.65
CA LYS A 11 -2.72 -17.58 1.36
C LYS A 11 -2.74 -16.08 1.57
N VAL A 12 -1.77 -15.38 0.98
CA VAL A 12 -1.61 -13.92 1.12
C VAL A 12 -1.66 -13.26 -0.24
N LEU A 13 -2.47 -12.22 -0.36
CA LEU A 13 -2.48 -11.32 -1.51
C LEU A 13 -1.58 -10.12 -1.20
N ASP A 14 -0.55 -9.89 -2.02
CA ASP A 14 0.23 -8.65 -2.06
C ASP A 14 -0.33 -7.79 -3.20
N ILE A 15 -1.17 -6.81 -2.86
CA ILE A 15 -1.85 -5.95 -3.85
C ILE A 15 -1.11 -4.63 -4.05
N GLY A 16 -0.87 -4.29 -5.33
CA GLY A 16 0.05 -3.24 -5.72
C GLY A 16 1.49 -3.65 -5.38
N CYS A 17 1.84 -4.89 -5.74
CA CYS A 17 3.12 -5.49 -5.36
C CYS A 17 4.35 -4.76 -5.93
N GLY A 18 4.16 -3.94 -6.97
CA GLY A 18 5.23 -3.24 -7.65
C GLY A 18 6.32 -4.23 -8.11
N PRO A 19 7.60 -3.91 -7.88
CA PRO A 19 8.71 -4.79 -8.24
C PRO A 19 8.91 -5.99 -7.29
N GLY A 20 7.96 -6.29 -6.38
CA GLY A 20 7.92 -7.54 -5.61
C GLY A 20 8.59 -7.52 -4.24
N PHE A 21 8.86 -6.34 -3.65
CA PHE A 21 9.57 -6.27 -2.36
C PHE A 21 8.81 -7.00 -1.23
N PHE A 22 7.51 -6.74 -1.08
CA PHE A 22 6.72 -7.42 -0.05
C PHE A 22 6.42 -8.88 -0.44
N SER A 23 6.19 -9.16 -1.72
CA SER A 23 6.06 -10.54 -2.22
C SER A 23 7.27 -11.39 -1.86
N LEU A 24 8.49 -10.85 -2.02
CA LEU A 24 9.72 -11.55 -1.62
C LEU A 24 9.78 -11.78 -0.12
N LEU A 25 9.47 -10.76 0.68
CA LEU A 25 9.46 -10.88 2.14
C LEU A 25 8.44 -11.91 2.61
N LEU A 26 7.22 -11.89 2.08
CA LEU A 26 6.15 -12.83 2.43
C LEU A 26 6.51 -14.27 2.02
N ALA A 27 7.08 -14.44 0.82
CA ALA A 27 7.57 -15.75 0.36
C ALA A 27 8.70 -16.30 1.24
N SER A 28 9.60 -15.41 1.72
CA SER A 28 10.69 -15.81 2.64
C SER A 28 10.19 -16.27 4.01
N LEU A 29 8.96 -15.92 4.38
CA LEU A 29 8.27 -16.39 5.59
C LEU A 29 7.49 -17.70 5.36
N GLY A 30 7.62 -18.33 4.19
CA GLY A 30 6.94 -19.58 3.86
C GLY A 30 5.46 -19.44 3.50
N LEU A 31 4.98 -18.21 3.25
CA LEU A 31 3.59 -17.93 2.92
C LEU A 31 3.30 -18.24 1.44
N LYS A 32 2.06 -18.61 1.12
CA LYS A 32 1.58 -18.78 -0.26
C LYS A 32 1.16 -17.42 -0.82
N VAL A 33 2.03 -16.82 -1.62
CA VAL A 33 1.85 -15.45 -2.10
C VAL A 33 1.21 -15.42 -3.48
N THR A 34 0.17 -14.59 -3.63
CA THR A 34 -0.31 -14.08 -4.91
C THR A 34 0.08 -12.61 -4.99
N ALA A 35 0.95 -12.27 -5.91
CA ALA A 35 1.41 -10.91 -6.18
C ALA A 35 0.55 -10.29 -7.29
N ALA A 36 -0.15 -9.21 -7.00
CA ALA A 36 -1.03 -8.55 -7.94
C ALA A 36 -0.63 -7.09 -8.15
N ASP A 37 -0.60 -6.66 -9.40
CA ASP A 37 -0.34 -5.26 -9.79
C ASP A 37 -1.07 -4.93 -11.09
N TYR A 38 -1.40 -3.66 -11.28
CA TYR A 38 -2.02 -3.19 -12.52
C TYR A 38 -1.02 -3.17 -13.70
N SER A 39 0.25 -2.91 -13.40
CA SER A 39 1.34 -2.79 -14.36
C SER A 39 1.98 -4.14 -14.66
N GLU A 40 1.87 -4.58 -15.91
CA GLU A 40 2.54 -5.79 -16.40
C GLU A 40 4.08 -5.72 -16.23
N GLY A 41 4.67 -4.55 -16.50
CA GLY A 41 6.11 -4.35 -16.33
C GLY A 41 6.57 -4.41 -14.85
N MET A 42 5.69 -4.11 -13.88
CA MET A 42 5.98 -4.32 -12.46
C MET A 42 5.91 -5.81 -12.11
N LEU A 43 4.93 -6.53 -12.63
CA LEU A 43 4.82 -7.98 -12.44
C LEU A 43 6.02 -8.74 -13.00
N GLU A 44 6.53 -8.34 -14.18
CA GLU A 44 7.76 -8.92 -14.75
C GLU A 44 8.96 -8.70 -13.82
N LYS A 45 9.15 -7.49 -13.30
CA LYS A 45 10.23 -7.18 -12.35
C LYS A 45 10.08 -7.97 -11.05
N ALA A 46 8.84 -8.09 -10.54
CA ALA A 46 8.56 -8.88 -9.36
C ALA A 46 8.91 -10.36 -9.57
N LYS A 47 8.50 -10.93 -10.70
CA LYS A 47 8.82 -12.31 -11.09
C LYS A 47 10.32 -12.54 -11.20
N ASP A 48 11.04 -11.64 -11.83
CA ASP A 48 12.50 -11.70 -11.92
C ASP A 48 13.16 -11.65 -10.55
N LEU A 49 12.70 -10.75 -9.66
CA LEU A 49 13.23 -10.62 -8.32
C LEU A 49 13.03 -11.91 -7.51
N LEU A 50 11.83 -12.47 -7.53
CA LEU A 50 11.52 -13.69 -6.78
C LEU A 50 12.28 -14.90 -7.33
N ASN A 51 12.33 -15.06 -8.65
CA ASN A 51 13.06 -16.17 -9.30
C ASN A 51 14.55 -16.14 -8.96
N ARG A 52 15.20 -14.97 -8.99
CA ARG A 52 16.63 -14.82 -8.63
C ARG A 52 16.92 -15.17 -7.17
N ASN A 53 15.90 -15.05 -6.31
CA ASN A 53 15.98 -15.41 -4.89
C ASN A 53 15.47 -16.82 -4.58
N GLY A 54 15.12 -17.63 -5.60
CA GLY A 54 14.72 -19.03 -5.44
C GLY A 54 13.23 -19.24 -5.08
N TYR A 55 12.40 -18.20 -5.15
CA TYR A 55 10.96 -18.29 -4.88
C TYR A 55 10.16 -18.45 -6.16
N HIS A 56 9.97 -19.70 -6.61
CA HIS A 56 9.30 -20.01 -7.89
C HIS A 56 7.80 -20.31 -7.74
N ASN A 57 7.27 -20.37 -6.52
CA ASN A 57 5.89 -20.75 -6.21
C ASN A 57 4.98 -19.55 -5.91
N VAL A 58 5.37 -18.36 -6.34
CA VAL A 58 4.54 -17.15 -6.22
C VAL A 58 3.64 -17.04 -7.45
N GLU A 59 2.35 -16.84 -7.23
CA GLU A 59 1.39 -16.59 -8.28
C GLU A 59 1.41 -15.09 -8.65
N PHE A 60 1.30 -14.78 -9.95
CA PHE A 60 1.27 -13.39 -10.42
C PHE A 60 -0.05 -13.13 -11.14
N CYS A 61 -0.70 -12.01 -10.83
CA CYS A 61 -1.98 -11.64 -11.39
C CYS A 61 -1.99 -10.16 -11.78
N ARG A 62 -2.32 -9.83 -13.02
CA ARG A 62 -2.63 -8.45 -13.38
C ARG A 62 -4.03 -8.11 -12.87
N ALA A 63 -4.14 -7.12 -11.99
CA ALA A 63 -5.40 -6.74 -11.37
C ALA A 63 -5.48 -5.25 -11.06
N ASP A 64 -6.69 -4.71 -11.17
CA ASP A 64 -7.03 -3.41 -10.58
C ASP A 64 -7.33 -3.62 -9.09
N ALA A 65 -6.66 -2.86 -8.24
CA ALA A 65 -6.83 -2.91 -6.79
C ALA A 65 -8.27 -2.61 -6.34
N GLN A 66 -9.03 -1.89 -7.14
CA GLN A 66 -10.41 -1.49 -6.89
C GLN A 66 -11.43 -2.53 -7.40
N HIS A 67 -11.00 -3.49 -8.23
CA HIS A 67 -11.82 -4.55 -8.83
C HIS A 67 -11.04 -5.84 -8.96
N LEU A 68 -11.01 -6.63 -7.90
CA LEU A 68 -10.17 -7.83 -7.83
C LEU A 68 -10.84 -9.04 -8.52
N PRO A 69 -10.11 -9.77 -9.39
CA PRO A 69 -10.63 -10.96 -10.09
C PRO A 69 -10.61 -12.22 -9.22
N PHE A 70 -10.71 -12.06 -7.91
CA PHE A 70 -10.71 -13.18 -6.97
C PHE A 70 -12.08 -13.39 -6.34
N ALA A 71 -12.40 -14.63 -6.01
CA ALA A 71 -13.63 -14.96 -5.30
C ALA A 71 -13.62 -14.39 -3.86
N ASP A 72 -14.79 -14.27 -3.26
CA ASP A 72 -14.95 -13.92 -1.86
C ASP A 72 -14.19 -14.91 -0.96
N ALA A 73 -13.65 -14.44 0.15
CA ALA A 73 -13.00 -15.28 1.16
C ALA A 73 -11.87 -16.18 0.60
N SER A 74 -11.06 -15.66 -0.33
CA SER A 74 -9.97 -16.40 -0.99
C SER A 74 -8.65 -16.36 -0.24
N PHE A 75 -8.42 -15.32 0.58
CA PHE A 75 -7.14 -15.06 1.24
C PHE A 75 -7.25 -15.00 2.75
N ASP A 76 -6.21 -15.47 3.43
CA ASP A 76 -6.05 -15.37 4.88
C ASP A 76 -5.53 -13.99 5.30
N ALA A 77 -4.75 -13.36 4.42
CA ALA A 77 -4.29 -11.98 4.60
C ALA A 77 -4.22 -11.23 3.27
N VAL A 78 -4.41 -9.92 3.32
CA VAL A 78 -4.14 -8.97 2.24
C VAL A 78 -3.10 -7.97 2.74
N VAL A 79 -2.09 -7.73 1.94
CA VAL A 79 -1.00 -6.78 2.25
C VAL A 79 -0.92 -5.76 1.13
N SER A 80 -0.75 -4.49 1.48
CA SER A 80 -0.52 -3.42 0.52
C SER A 80 0.51 -2.43 1.04
N ARG A 81 1.31 -1.87 0.13
CA ARG A 81 2.31 -0.87 0.48
C ARG A 81 2.39 0.24 -0.54
N ASN A 82 2.28 1.50 -0.06
CA ASN A 82 2.39 2.71 -0.87
C ASN A 82 1.44 2.69 -2.09
N LEU A 83 0.20 2.23 -1.91
CA LEU A 83 -0.77 2.09 -2.98
C LEU A 83 -2.01 2.94 -2.77
N VAL A 84 -2.58 2.94 -1.56
CA VAL A 84 -3.91 3.52 -1.28
C VAL A 84 -3.96 5.00 -1.62
N TRP A 85 -2.88 5.74 -1.34
CA TRP A 85 -2.75 7.17 -1.66
C TRP A 85 -2.95 7.49 -3.16
N ASN A 86 -2.67 6.52 -4.03
CA ASN A 86 -2.65 6.68 -5.50
C ASN A 86 -3.91 6.15 -6.19
N LEU A 87 -4.95 5.78 -5.44
CA LEU A 87 -6.18 5.23 -6.01
C LEU A 87 -7.23 6.32 -6.25
N GLU A 88 -7.99 6.17 -7.33
CA GLU A 88 -9.13 7.03 -7.67
C GLU A 88 -10.27 6.82 -6.67
N ASP A 89 -10.56 5.55 -6.32
CA ASP A 89 -11.55 5.18 -5.31
C ASP A 89 -10.94 4.24 -4.26
N PRO A 90 -10.23 4.81 -3.26
CA PRO A 90 -9.64 4.01 -2.20
C PRO A 90 -10.67 3.31 -1.31
N GLY A 91 -11.92 3.81 -1.27
CA GLY A 91 -13.03 3.16 -0.58
C GLY A 91 -13.46 1.87 -1.26
N ALA A 92 -13.57 1.88 -2.60
CA ALA A 92 -13.85 0.67 -3.39
C ALA A 92 -12.72 -0.36 -3.21
N ALA A 93 -11.45 0.07 -3.19
CA ALA A 93 -10.32 -0.81 -2.95
C ALA A 93 -10.42 -1.51 -1.58
N TYR A 94 -10.67 -0.78 -0.50
CA TYR A 94 -10.83 -1.39 0.82
C TYR A 94 -12.02 -2.36 0.89
N LYS A 95 -13.12 -2.05 0.21
CA LYS A 95 -14.27 -2.96 0.10
C LYS A 95 -13.90 -4.26 -0.59
N GLU A 96 -13.18 -4.20 -1.70
CA GLU A 96 -12.70 -5.38 -2.43
C GLU A 96 -11.69 -6.19 -1.61
N TRP A 97 -10.77 -5.54 -0.92
CA TRP A 97 -9.79 -6.21 -0.08
C TRP A 97 -10.45 -6.94 1.09
N LEU A 98 -11.43 -6.31 1.74
CA LEU A 98 -12.25 -6.99 2.74
C LEU A 98 -13.09 -8.13 2.14
N ARG A 99 -13.64 -7.98 0.92
CA ARG A 99 -14.41 -9.02 0.25
C ARG A 99 -13.60 -10.30 0.05
N VAL A 100 -12.39 -10.16 -0.48
CA VAL A 100 -11.52 -11.31 -0.77
C VAL A 100 -10.87 -11.93 0.46
N LEU A 101 -10.83 -11.23 1.60
CA LEU A 101 -10.40 -11.80 2.87
C LEU A 101 -11.42 -12.82 3.39
N LYS A 102 -10.93 -13.90 3.97
CA LYS A 102 -11.72 -14.85 4.76
C LYS A 102 -12.23 -14.20 6.06
N PRO A 103 -13.32 -14.68 6.65
CA PRO A 103 -13.71 -14.26 8.01
C PRO A 103 -12.55 -14.45 8.98
N GLY A 104 -12.23 -13.42 9.77
CA GLY A 104 -11.07 -13.38 10.66
C GLY A 104 -9.73 -13.15 9.95
N GLY A 105 -9.72 -13.03 8.61
CA GLY A 105 -8.53 -12.67 7.83
C GLY A 105 -8.08 -11.24 8.11
N LYS A 106 -6.79 -10.97 7.90
CA LYS A 106 -6.16 -9.69 8.25
C LYS A 106 -5.77 -8.87 7.03
N LEU A 107 -6.06 -7.58 7.09
CA LEU A 107 -5.57 -6.56 6.17
C LEU A 107 -4.39 -5.83 6.80
N PHE A 108 -3.30 -5.67 6.05
CA PHE A 108 -2.13 -4.88 6.43
C PHE A 108 -1.87 -3.83 5.36
N VAL A 109 -1.98 -2.56 5.71
CA VAL A 109 -1.70 -1.43 4.82
C VAL A 109 -0.54 -0.63 5.39
N PHE A 110 0.52 -0.47 4.61
CA PHE A 110 1.66 0.38 4.92
C PHE A 110 1.68 1.53 3.93
N ASP A 111 1.42 2.74 4.41
CA ASP A 111 1.26 3.89 3.51
C ASP A 111 1.79 5.18 4.16
N GLY A 112 1.59 6.31 3.51
CA GLY A 112 2.04 7.60 3.99
C GLY A 112 1.25 8.77 3.41
N ASN A 113 1.44 9.94 4.02
CA ASN A 113 0.87 11.21 3.58
C ASN A 113 1.79 11.86 2.53
N HIS A 114 1.91 11.19 1.35
CA HIS A 114 2.93 11.52 0.34
C HIS A 114 2.72 12.88 -0.31
N TYR A 115 1.48 13.33 -0.50
CA TYR A 115 1.15 14.54 -1.25
C TYR A 115 0.31 15.55 -0.46
N CYS A 116 0.19 15.38 0.86
CA CYS A 116 -0.48 16.33 1.73
C CYS A 116 0.13 17.74 1.66
N TYR A 117 1.42 17.85 1.34
CA TYR A 117 2.12 19.13 1.19
C TYR A 117 1.53 20.03 0.08
N LEU A 118 0.80 19.46 -0.88
CA LEU A 118 0.13 20.23 -1.92
C LEU A 118 -1.06 21.05 -1.39
N PHE A 119 -1.57 20.72 -0.20
CA PHE A 119 -2.81 21.27 0.36
C PHE A 119 -2.72 21.67 1.84
N ASN A 120 -1.60 21.37 2.50
CA ASN A 120 -1.40 21.60 3.93
C ASN A 120 -0.02 22.20 4.18
N GLU A 121 0.00 23.42 4.76
CA GLU A 121 1.22 24.20 4.98
C GLU A 121 2.18 23.52 5.98
N ASP A 122 1.67 22.81 6.99
CA ASP A 122 2.51 22.09 7.94
C ASP A 122 3.29 20.97 7.22
N TYR A 123 2.63 20.20 6.34
CA TYR A 123 3.30 19.20 5.52
C TYR A 123 4.26 19.83 4.50
N ALA A 124 3.93 20.99 3.95
CA ALA A 124 4.83 21.70 3.04
C ALA A 124 6.11 22.16 3.76
N SER A 125 6.02 22.50 5.04
CA SER A 125 7.16 22.97 5.84
C SER A 125 8.21 21.88 6.11
N ILE A 126 7.79 20.62 6.19
CA ILE A 126 8.65 19.45 6.44
C ILE A 126 9.16 18.78 5.17
N GLN A 127 8.66 19.18 4.00
CA GLN A 127 9.18 18.66 2.73
C GLN A 127 10.68 19.00 2.63
N PRO A 128 11.54 18.02 2.30
CA PRO A 128 12.91 18.32 1.99
C PRO A 128 12.93 19.37 0.87
N LYS A 129 13.52 20.53 1.12
CA LYS A 129 13.78 21.47 0.04
C LYS A 129 14.57 20.71 -1.01
N VAL A 130 13.96 20.45 -2.16
CA VAL A 130 14.64 19.80 -3.28
C VAL A 130 15.78 20.73 -3.63
N ASN A 131 16.99 20.38 -3.18
CA ASN A 131 18.18 21.06 -3.64
C ASN A 131 18.24 20.81 -5.14
N GLU A 132 18.28 21.88 -5.92
CA GLU A 132 18.43 21.83 -7.39
C GLU A 132 19.64 21.00 -7.85
N SER A 133 20.53 20.64 -6.91
CA SER A 133 21.69 19.79 -7.13
C SER A 133 21.44 18.28 -6.96
N SER A 134 20.28 17.84 -6.50
CA SER A 134 19.94 16.42 -6.51
C SER A 134 19.53 16.00 -7.92
N ASN A 135 20.47 15.51 -8.69
CA ASN A 135 20.32 14.99 -10.05
C ASN A 135 19.47 13.70 -10.10
N HIS A 136 18.31 13.68 -9.48
CA HIS A 136 17.23 12.79 -9.88
C HIS A 136 16.48 13.43 -11.04
N VAL A 137 17.21 13.64 -12.15
CA VAL A 137 16.58 13.75 -13.46
C VAL A 137 16.04 12.36 -13.78
N LEU A 138 14.84 12.09 -13.29
CA LEU A 138 14.03 10.95 -13.68
C LEU A 138 13.76 11.10 -15.19
N LEU A 139 14.73 10.62 -16.03
CA LEU A 139 14.55 10.34 -17.46
C LEU A 139 13.70 11.39 -18.23
N GLY A 140 13.92 12.70 -18.00
CA GLY A 140 13.23 13.76 -18.73
C GLY A 140 11.76 13.99 -18.33
N VAL A 141 11.26 13.34 -17.31
CA VAL A 141 9.92 13.61 -16.76
C VAL A 141 9.99 14.86 -15.89
N LYS A 142 9.21 15.87 -16.23
CA LYS A 142 9.06 17.07 -15.39
C LYS A 142 8.46 16.65 -14.06
N THR A 143 9.07 16.99 -12.94
CA THR A 143 8.61 16.68 -11.57
C THR A 143 7.18 17.12 -11.30
N ASN A 144 6.70 18.15 -11.97
CA ASN A 144 5.35 18.69 -11.86
C ASN A 144 4.23 17.73 -12.33
N VAL A 145 4.54 16.75 -13.20
CA VAL A 145 3.49 15.82 -13.71
C VAL A 145 2.92 14.95 -12.58
N ILE A 146 3.76 14.52 -11.65
CA ILE A 146 3.31 13.70 -10.52
C ILE A 146 2.46 14.53 -9.56
N ASP A 147 2.86 15.76 -9.30
CA ASP A 147 2.10 16.69 -8.46
C ASP A 147 0.75 17.04 -9.09
N ASP A 148 0.70 17.23 -10.42
CA ASP A 148 -0.54 17.49 -11.15
C ASP A 148 -1.50 16.30 -11.03
N ILE A 149 -1.02 15.08 -11.19
CA ILE A 149 -1.82 13.86 -10.97
C ILE A 149 -2.29 13.78 -9.50
N ALA A 150 -1.38 14.01 -8.55
CA ALA A 150 -1.69 13.92 -7.14
C ALA A 150 -2.73 14.95 -6.68
N ARG A 151 -2.83 16.12 -7.34
CA ARG A 151 -3.87 17.13 -7.06
C ARG A 151 -5.28 16.63 -7.29
N GLU A 152 -5.46 15.69 -8.23
CA GLU A 152 -6.76 15.09 -8.57
C GLU A 152 -7.10 13.88 -7.68
N LEU A 153 -6.13 13.33 -6.95
CA LEU A 153 -6.34 12.17 -6.10
C LEU A 153 -7.03 12.54 -4.77
N PRO A 154 -8.03 11.76 -4.33
CA PRO A 154 -8.85 12.13 -3.18
C PRO A 154 -8.06 12.19 -1.87
N LEU A 155 -7.06 11.31 -1.70
CA LEU A 155 -6.30 11.20 -0.46
C LEU A 155 -5.14 12.20 -0.32
N SER A 156 -4.80 12.94 -1.37
CA SER A 156 -3.82 14.01 -1.27
C SER A 156 -4.27 15.18 -0.39
N ARG A 157 -5.61 15.32 -0.19
CA ARG A 157 -6.22 16.35 0.67
C ARG A 157 -6.55 15.85 2.08
N GLN A 158 -6.32 14.55 2.33
CA GLN A 158 -6.68 13.91 3.59
C GLN A 158 -5.44 13.56 4.40
N VAL A 159 -5.41 14.02 5.65
CA VAL A 159 -4.39 13.54 6.59
C VAL A 159 -4.81 12.17 7.11
N ARG A 160 -3.98 11.18 6.83
CA ARG A 160 -4.17 9.80 7.23
C ARG A 160 -3.28 9.49 8.46
N PRO A 161 -3.51 8.44 9.25
CA PRO A 161 -4.36 7.26 8.96
C PRO A 161 -5.82 7.35 9.46
N GLN A 162 -6.28 8.46 10.06
CA GLN A 162 -7.64 8.53 10.61
C GLN A 162 -8.73 8.21 9.56
N TRP A 163 -8.55 8.70 8.33
CA TRP A 163 -9.47 8.40 7.23
C TRP A 163 -9.59 6.89 6.97
N ASP A 164 -8.46 6.17 7.07
CA ASP A 164 -8.43 4.71 6.85
C ASP A 164 -9.21 3.97 7.94
N GLU A 165 -9.04 4.37 9.20
CA GLU A 165 -9.77 3.80 10.33
C GLU A 165 -11.27 4.03 10.17
N ASP A 166 -11.68 5.24 9.78
CA ASP A 166 -13.08 5.60 9.60
C ASP A 166 -13.75 4.80 8.47
N ILE A 167 -13.10 4.69 7.31
CA ILE A 167 -13.67 3.95 6.18
C ILE A 167 -13.74 2.44 6.44
N LEU A 168 -12.70 1.85 7.03
CA LEU A 168 -12.69 0.42 7.36
C LEU A 168 -13.74 0.09 8.42
N SER A 169 -13.95 0.96 9.40
CA SER A 169 -15.02 0.82 10.39
C SER A 169 -16.41 0.89 9.75
N ARG A 170 -16.62 1.82 8.81
CA ARG A 170 -17.88 1.90 8.02
C ARG A 170 -18.12 0.66 7.16
N LEU A 171 -17.06 0.05 6.65
CA LEU A 171 -17.09 -1.21 5.90
C LEU A 171 -17.25 -2.44 6.82
N LYS A 172 -17.42 -2.22 8.14
CA LYS A 172 -17.66 -3.24 9.16
C LYS A 172 -16.50 -4.22 9.35
N ALA A 173 -15.26 -3.76 9.21
CA ALA A 173 -14.12 -4.50 9.75
C ALA A 173 -14.31 -4.68 11.27
N ALA A 174 -14.03 -5.89 11.77
CA ALA A 174 -14.28 -6.24 13.18
C ALA A 174 -13.35 -5.48 14.12
N GLU A 175 -12.11 -5.30 13.71
CA GLU A 175 -11.08 -4.56 14.44
C GLU A 175 -10.31 -3.69 13.45
N VAL A 176 -10.03 -2.44 13.81
CA VAL A 176 -9.18 -1.54 13.04
C VAL A 176 -8.21 -0.85 13.99
N LYS A 177 -6.94 -0.89 13.64
CA LYS A 177 -5.88 -0.23 14.40
C LYS A 177 -4.90 0.45 13.46
N ALA A 178 -4.61 1.72 13.69
CA ALA A 178 -3.53 2.42 13.03
C ALA A 178 -2.34 2.65 13.97
N GLU A 179 -1.15 2.63 13.40
CA GLU A 179 0.11 2.91 14.08
C GLU A 179 0.95 3.83 13.21
N VAL A 180 1.38 4.97 13.75
CA VAL A 180 2.27 5.88 13.03
C VAL A 180 3.70 5.41 13.19
N LEU A 181 4.33 5.07 12.07
CA LEU A 181 5.69 4.52 11.99
C LEU A 181 6.77 5.61 11.89
N LEU A 182 6.42 6.76 11.33
CA LEU A 182 7.31 7.90 11.19
C LEU A 182 6.55 9.20 11.42
N TRP A 183 7.07 9.98 12.35
CA TRP A 183 6.62 11.34 12.64
C TRP A 183 7.70 12.32 12.18
N GLU A 184 7.31 13.40 11.54
CA GLU A 184 8.20 14.51 11.20
C GLU A 184 7.64 15.85 11.72
N GLY A 185 8.48 16.88 11.77
CA GLY A 185 8.17 18.20 12.32
C GLY A 185 8.70 18.40 13.74
N GLU A 186 9.23 19.60 14.02
CA GLU A 186 9.79 19.94 15.33
C GLU A 186 8.71 20.38 16.33
N GLU A 187 7.84 21.28 15.94
CA GLU A 187 6.76 21.81 16.80
C GLU A 187 5.47 21.00 16.67
N ASN A 188 5.04 20.74 15.44
CA ASN A 188 3.86 19.91 15.12
C ASN A 188 4.31 18.58 14.55
N ARG A 189 4.21 17.52 15.35
CA ARG A 189 4.53 16.17 14.87
C ARG A 189 3.46 15.67 13.91
N LEU A 190 3.83 15.52 12.65
CA LEU A 190 2.94 15.09 11.56
C LEU A 190 3.17 13.60 11.25
N PRO A 191 2.11 12.80 11.10
CA PRO A 191 2.24 11.40 10.69
C PRO A 191 2.63 11.32 9.21
N VAL A 192 3.86 10.91 8.93
CA VAL A 192 4.38 10.81 7.55
C VAL A 192 4.22 9.41 6.99
N ARG A 193 4.49 8.39 7.83
CA ARG A 193 4.29 6.98 7.47
C ARG A 193 3.55 6.26 8.57
N PHE A 194 2.68 5.35 8.19
CA PHE A 194 1.83 4.61 9.13
C PHE A 194 1.54 3.20 8.61
N ALA A 195 1.11 2.35 9.53
CA ALA A 195 0.51 1.07 9.24
C ALA A 195 -0.95 1.07 9.70
N VAL A 196 -1.84 0.48 8.92
CA VAL A 196 -3.22 0.21 9.30
C VAL A 196 -3.43 -1.30 9.24
N ILE A 197 -3.96 -1.86 10.31
CA ILE A 197 -4.28 -3.28 10.45
C ILE A 197 -5.77 -3.39 10.70
N ALA A 198 -6.44 -4.22 9.91
CA ALA A 198 -7.85 -4.50 10.12
C ALA A 198 -8.12 -6.01 10.09
N VAL A 199 -9.16 -6.44 10.80
CA VAL A 199 -9.67 -7.82 10.80
C VAL A 199 -11.05 -7.82 10.15
N LYS A 200 -11.27 -8.76 9.20
CA LYS A 200 -12.57 -8.95 8.59
C LYS A 200 -13.55 -9.64 9.51
#